data_48d460370d7c0aee56198c60b35d7aa7
#
_entry.id   48d460370d7c0aee56198c60b35d7aa7
#
_cell.length_a   1.000
_cell.length_b   1.000
_cell.length_c   1.000
_cell.angle_alpha   90.00
_cell.angle_beta   90.00
_cell.angle_gamma   90.00
#
_symmetry.space_group_name_H-M   'P 1'
#
loop_
_entity.id
_entity.type
_entity.pdbx_description
1 polymer ?
#
loop_
_entity_poly.entity_id
_entity_poly.type
_entity_poly.pdbx_seq_one_letter_code
_entity_poly.pdbx_strand_id
1 'polypeptide(L)'
;MIRTKYIISVLLMPVAILASTNCMAQTRQANTAACPIDSTAKAIYKGETTMAYSLFEQVDKQHDKNENVVISPLCLADALTILANGAKGITLDQISSVLGTEYLNAEKVSEVYGKLNDYLAGYAREVGIKTANSVWIDNKFKVKNEFSTKNRNDFKAEIRNHILASDMTKNNINQWCSQNTKGSIKNILSQPLSSEAKIALFNIVCFNGTWNNVFEEDVTRPMDFTNADGSKSKVMMMQQEDHYQVYEGEKMDLLRIPYLKGNFYMEIYLPHKGENLDDCMRNFSKKQDTQMRKRTSDHKVALDMPRMDLKCDNTFNEPLKAMEMTDAFSLEADFSGLADNSPSVSDIRQIINLKFCEKGTDAVSSSKKPFNSEEMTVKPFFFTMNRPFFFTIREHKSGVILFMGKVRKL
;
A
#
# COMPACT_ATOMS: atom_id res chain seq x y z
N MET A 1 -30.40 -67.36 62.29
CA MET A 1 -30.59 -65.94 62.61
C MET A 1 -29.24 -65.25 62.41
N ILE A 2 -29.11 -64.58 61.30
CA ILE A 2 -27.82 -64.11 60.80
C ILE A 2 -27.72 -62.60 61.14
N ARG A 3 -26.68 -62.25 61.88
CA ARG A 3 -26.31 -60.85 62.19
C ARG A 3 -25.38 -60.32 61.13
N THR A 4 -25.78 -59.35 60.32
CA THR A 4 -25.02 -58.66 59.36
C THR A 4 -24.24 -57.50 60.03
N LYS A 5 -22.90 -57.49 59.94
CA LYS A 5 -22.04 -56.41 60.41
C LYS A 5 -21.86 -55.43 59.26
N TYR A 6 -22.18 -54.16 59.47
CA TYR A 6 -21.82 -53.08 58.58
C TYR A 6 -20.37 -52.61 58.88
N ILE A 7 -19.53 -52.66 57.88
CA ILE A 7 -18.19 -52.05 57.88
C ILE A 7 -18.32 -50.66 57.25
N ILE A 8 -18.07 -49.63 58.06
CA ILE A 8 -17.96 -48.24 57.57
C ILE A 8 -16.52 -48.03 57.05
N SER A 9 -16.42 -47.89 55.74
CA SER A 9 -15.17 -47.53 55.09
C SER A 9 -15.07 -46.04 55.02
N VAL A 10 -14.13 -45.44 55.75
CA VAL A 10 -13.82 -43.99 55.67
C VAL A 10 -12.91 -43.78 54.47
N LEU A 11 -13.45 -43.14 53.45
CA LEU A 11 -12.66 -42.71 52.29
C LEU A 11 -11.96 -41.39 52.63
N LEU A 12 -10.65 -41.45 52.81
CA LEU A 12 -9.78 -40.25 52.81
C LEU A 12 -9.65 -39.72 51.38
N MET A 13 -10.27 -38.55 51.09
CA MET A 13 -10.01 -37.79 49.89
C MET A 13 -8.67 -37.05 50.04
N PRO A 14 -7.76 -37.11 49.06
CA PRO A 14 -6.59 -36.23 49.04
C PRO A 14 -7.02 -34.84 48.63
N VAL A 15 -6.67 -33.84 49.46
CA VAL A 15 -6.77 -32.41 49.13
C VAL A 15 -5.80 -32.14 48.00
N ALA A 16 -6.31 -31.95 46.79
CA ALA A 16 -5.54 -31.45 45.66
C ALA A 16 -5.27 -29.94 45.88
N ILE A 17 -4.03 -29.62 46.19
CA ILE A 17 -3.52 -28.24 46.18
C ILE A 17 -3.54 -27.78 44.72
N LEU A 18 -4.51 -26.94 44.35
CA LEU A 18 -4.52 -26.19 43.09
C LEU A 18 -3.36 -25.17 43.16
N ALA A 19 -2.24 -25.54 42.59
CA ALA A 19 -1.21 -24.61 42.24
C ALA A 19 -1.78 -23.73 41.13
N SER A 20 -2.21 -22.48 41.47
CA SER A 20 -2.51 -21.43 40.52
C SER A 20 -1.23 -21.10 39.76
N THR A 21 -1.02 -21.74 38.62
CA THR A 21 -0.05 -21.28 37.64
C THR A 21 -0.58 -19.93 37.11
N ASN A 22 -0.03 -18.85 37.66
CA ASN A 22 -0.08 -17.55 37.02
C ASN A 22 0.55 -17.69 35.63
N CYS A 23 -0.30 -17.95 34.63
CA CYS A 23 0.04 -17.76 33.23
C CYS A 23 0.14 -16.25 33.02
N MET A 24 1.29 -15.66 33.40
CA MET A 24 1.68 -14.37 32.89
C MET A 24 1.69 -14.53 31.38
N ALA A 25 0.69 -13.98 30.72
CA ALA A 25 0.74 -13.70 29.31
C ALA A 25 1.95 -12.80 29.07
N GLN A 26 3.08 -13.42 28.78
CA GLN A 26 4.20 -12.73 28.17
C GLN A 26 3.64 -12.18 26.86
N THR A 27 3.28 -10.90 26.89
CA THR A 27 3.17 -10.09 25.67
C THR A 27 4.53 -10.22 24.99
N ARG A 28 4.67 -11.18 24.08
CA ARG A 28 5.75 -11.20 23.11
C ARG A 28 5.67 -9.85 22.40
N GLN A 29 6.50 -8.90 22.80
CA GLN A 29 6.82 -7.75 21.96
C GLN A 29 7.16 -8.34 20.59
N ALA A 30 6.33 -8.10 19.60
CA ALA A 30 6.68 -8.42 18.23
C ALA A 30 8.00 -7.68 17.98
N ASN A 31 9.05 -8.45 17.70
CA ASN A 31 10.37 -7.92 17.40
C ASN A 31 10.19 -7.25 16.02
N THR A 32 9.77 -5.99 16.01
CA THR A 32 9.63 -5.21 14.79
C THR A 32 11.04 -4.96 14.28
N ALA A 33 11.32 -5.43 13.08
CA ALA A 33 12.56 -5.09 12.38
C ALA A 33 12.75 -3.56 12.42
N ALA A 34 13.99 -3.09 12.59
CA ALA A 34 14.26 -1.66 12.54
C ALA A 34 14.15 -1.15 11.10
N CYS A 35 13.57 0.05 10.92
CA CYS A 35 13.59 0.72 9.62
C CYS A 35 15.04 0.93 9.17
N PRO A 36 15.46 0.43 7.99
CA PRO A 36 16.78 0.75 7.47
C PRO A 36 16.87 2.25 7.16
N ILE A 37 17.83 2.95 7.75
CA ILE A 37 18.00 4.41 7.65
C ILE A 37 19.45 4.85 7.37
N ASP A 38 20.31 3.90 6.96
CA ASP A 38 21.66 4.25 6.54
C ASP A 38 21.67 5.09 5.24
N SER A 39 22.84 5.55 4.81
CA SER A 39 22.98 6.41 3.63
C SER A 39 22.47 5.74 2.36
N THR A 40 22.69 4.43 2.21
CA THR A 40 22.23 3.64 1.06
C THR A 40 20.72 3.55 1.03
N ALA A 41 20.10 3.18 2.16
CA ALA A 41 18.64 3.14 2.29
C ALA A 41 18.00 4.50 1.98
N LYS A 42 18.56 5.60 2.51
CA LYS A 42 18.07 6.96 2.20
C LYS A 42 18.20 7.32 0.71
N ALA A 43 19.26 6.87 0.03
CA ALA A 43 19.41 7.07 -1.42
C ALA A 43 18.33 6.30 -2.19
N ILE A 44 18.04 5.04 -1.81
CA ILE A 44 16.99 4.22 -2.41
C ILE A 44 15.61 4.85 -2.21
N TYR A 45 15.27 5.29 -0.99
CA TYR A 45 13.99 5.96 -0.71
C TYR A 45 13.83 7.29 -1.45
N LYS A 46 14.96 7.99 -1.66
CA LYS A 46 14.97 9.19 -2.50
C LYS A 46 14.68 8.84 -3.97
N GLY A 47 15.24 7.74 -4.48
CA GLY A 47 14.96 7.19 -5.82
C GLY A 47 13.49 6.83 -5.95
N GLU A 48 12.97 5.97 -5.06
CA GLU A 48 11.57 5.54 -5.01
C GLU A 48 10.60 6.73 -5.03
N THR A 49 10.81 7.71 -4.16
CA THR A 49 9.95 8.89 -4.13
C THR A 49 10.03 9.70 -5.43
N THR A 50 11.16 9.74 -6.12
CA THR A 50 11.28 10.42 -7.43
C THR A 50 10.54 9.63 -8.50
N MET A 51 10.76 8.30 -8.56
CA MET A 51 10.03 7.39 -9.43
C MET A 51 8.51 7.53 -9.24
N ALA A 52 8.04 7.61 -7.98
CA ALA A 52 6.62 7.70 -7.66
C ALA A 52 5.90 8.83 -8.40
N TYR A 53 6.48 10.04 -8.41
CA TYR A 53 5.87 11.18 -9.10
C TYR A 53 5.92 11.05 -10.61
N SER A 54 7.07 10.61 -11.17
CA SER A 54 7.21 10.39 -12.62
C SER A 54 6.27 9.29 -13.11
N LEU A 55 6.20 8.18 -12.38
CA LEU A 55 5.31 7.07 -12.70
C LEU A 55 3.85 7.49 -12.64
N PHE A 56 3.45 8.19 -11.57
CA PHE A 56 2.06 8.64 -11.39
C PHE A 56 1.62 9.52 -12.56
N GLU A 57 2.49 10.42 -13.02
CA GLU A 57 2.22 11.27 -14.18
C GLU A 57 1.98 10.42 -15.45
N GLN A 58 2.79 9.37 -15.68
CA GLN A 58 2.61 8.51 -16.86
C GLN A 58 1.34 7.65 -16.76
N VAL A 59 1.03 7.13 -15.57
CA VAL A 59 -0.22 6.36 -15.34
C VAL A 59 -1.44 7.27 -15.50
N ASP A 60 -1.42 8.46 -14.90
CA ASP A 60 -2.53 9.41 -14.97
C ASP A 60 -2.87 9.84 -16.41
N LYS A 61 -1.87 9.92 -17.31
CA LYS A 61 -2.07 10.21 -18.74
C LYS A 61 -2.83 9.11 -19.50
N GLN A 62 -2.87 7.88 -18.96
CA GLN A 62 -3.57 6.75 -19.59
C GLN A 62 -5.04 6.66 -19.18
N HIS A 63 -5.44 7.42 -18.16
CA HIS A 63 -6.80 7.41 -17.62
C HIS A 63 -7.61 8.62 -18.12
N ASP A 64 -8.94 8.42 -18.19
CA ASP A 64 -9.85 9.53 -18.43
C ASP A 64 -9.78 10.55 -17.27
N LYS A 65 -9.97 11.84 -17.61
CA LYS A 65 -9.93 12.94 -16.63
C LYS A 65 -11.05 12.89 -15.59
N ASN A 66 -12.01 11.99 -15.75
CA ASN A 66 -13.09 11.75 -14.81
C ASN A 66 -12.90 10.44 -14.01
N GLU A 67 -11.81 9.70 -14.25
CA GLU A 67 -11.51 8.46 -13.53
C GLU A 67 -10.61 8.72 -12.33
N ASN A 68 -10.84 7.93 -11.28
CA ASN A 68 -9.94 7.89 -10.14
C ASN A 68 -8.70 7.08 -10.51
N VAL A 69 -7.52 7.58 -10.12
CA VAL A 69 -6.25 6.90 -10.35
C VAL A 69 -5.56 6.73 -9.01
N VAL A 70 -5.22 5.50 -8.67
CA VAL A 70 -4.43 5.19 -7.46
C VAL A 70 -3.35 4.20 -7.82
N ILE A 71 -2.12 4.47 -7.40
CA ILE A 71 -0.99 3.55 -7.51
C ILE A 71 -0.32 3.33 -6.16
N SER A 72 0.44 2.24 -6.05
CA SER A 72 1.37 2.01 -4.94
C SER A 72 2.81 1.99 -5.47
N PRO A 73 3.53 3.10 -5.36
CA PRO A 73 4.90 3.20 -5.85
C PRO A 73 5.84 2.21 -5.16
N LEU A 74 5.75 2.06 -3.84
CA LEU A 74 6.59 1.12 -3.09
C LEU A 74 6.41 -0.32 -3.59
N CYS A 75 5.17 -0.75 -3.80
CA CYS A 75 4.91 -2.11 -4.27
C CYS A 75 5.37 -2.33 -5.72
N LEU A 76 5.33 -1.27 -6.57
CA LEU A 76 5.94 -1.37 -7.89
C LEU A 76 7.47 -1.39 -7.80
N ALA A 77 8.07 -0.64 -6.87
CA ALA A 77 9.53 -0.72 -6.65
C ALA A 77 9.96 -2.13 -6.23
N ASP A 78 9.18 -2.81 -5.38
CA ASP A 78 9.40 -4.24 -5.06
C ASP A 78 9.33 -5.11 -6.33
N ALA A 79 8.29 -4.92 -7.14
CA ALA A 79 8.08 -5.68 -8.38
C ALA A 79 9.24 -5.48 -9.38
N LEU A 80 9.70 -4.25 -9.56
CA LEU A 80 10.84 -3.93 -10.41
C LEU A 80 12.15 -4.49 -9.84
N THR A 81 12.33 -4.47 -8.52
CA THR A 81 13.50 -5.05 -7.86
C THR A 81 13.53 -6.58 -8.01
N ILE A 82 12.36 -7.23 -7.95
CA ILE A 82 12.22 -8.67 -8.25
C ILE A 82 12.71 -8.95 -9.68
N LEU A 83 12.32 -8.15 -10.67
CA LEU A 83 12.78 -8.28 -12.04
C LEU A 83 14.29 -8.00 -12.16
N ALA A 84 14.79 -6.94 -11.49
CA ALA A 84 16.21 -6.59 -11.47
C ALA A 84 17.11 -7.73 -10.97
N ASN A 85 16.64 -8.52 -10.00
CA ASN A 85 17.35 -9.71 -9.52
C ASN A 85 17.58 -10.79 -10.60
N GLY A 86 16.82 -10.73 -11.70
CA GLY A 86 16.99 -11.64 -12.85
C GLY A 86 17.55 -10.95 -14.10
N ALA A 87 17.62 -9.64 -14.11
CA ALA A 87 18.09 -8.83 -15.25
C ALA A 87 19.61 -8.70 -15.30
N LYS A 88 20.14 -8.43 -16.49
CA LYS A 88 21.56 -8.09 -16.73
C LYS A 88 21.68 -7.02 -17.81
N GLY A 89 22.90 -6.46 -17.94
CA GLY A 89 23.24 -5.50 -18.97
C GLY A 89 22.27 -4.31 -19.03
N ILE A 90 21.90 -3.89 -20.23
CA ILE A 90 21.04 -2.71 -20.47
C ILE A 90 19.66 -2.87 -19.81
N THR A 91 19.10 -4.08 -19.79
CA THR A 91 17.82 -4.34 -19.11
C THR A 91 17.88 -4.02 -17.62
N LEU A 92 18.97 -4.41 -16.93
CA LEU A 92 19.19 -4.06 -15.52
C LEU A 92 19.42 -2.56 -15.34
N ASP A 93 20.18 -1.93 -16.23
CA ASP A 93 20.48 -0.50 -16.17
C ASP A 93 19.20 0.34 -16.30
N GLN A 94 18.32 0.00 -17.24
CA GLN A 94 17.04 0.66 -17.43
C GLN A 94 16.10 0.49 -16.21
N ILE A 95 16.01 -0.71 -15.64
CA ILE A 95 15.24 -0.96 -14.41
C ILE A 95 15.82 -0.12 -13.26
N SER A 96 17.13 -0.11 -13.10
CA SER A 96 17.81 0.64 -12.05
C SER A 96 17.61 2.15 -12.21
N SER A 97 17.60 2.66 -13.45
CA SER A 97 17.31 4.06 -13.74
C SER A 97 15.89 4.45 -13.35
N VAL A 98 14.89 3.62 -13.69
CA VAL A 98 13.50 3.84 -13.26
C VAL A 98 13.38 3.87 -11.74
N LEU A 99 14.07 2.97 -11.03
CA LEU A 99 14.14 2.94 -9.56
C LEU A 99 14.93 4.12 -8.95
N GLY A 100 15.72 4.84 -9.75
CA GLY A 100 16.65 5.87 -9.28
C GLY A 100 17.79 5.28 -8.46
N THR A 101 18.26 4.09 -8.84
CA THR A 101 19.29 3.30 -8.13
C THR A 101 20.48 2.91 -9.03
N GLU A 102 20.63 3.57 -10.16
CA GLU A 102 21.65 3.27 -11.20
C GLU A 102 23.10 3.27 -10.69
N TYR A 103 23.37 3.97 -9.61
CA TYR A 103 24.69 4.02 -8.98
C TYR A 103 24.86 3.06 -7.80
N LEU A 104 23.88 2.19 -7.57
CA LEU A 104 23.86 1.26 -6.45
C LEU A 104 23.97 -0.18 -6.93
N ASN A 105 24.56 -1.02 -6.10
CA ASN A 105 24.59 -2.45 -6.37
C ASN A 105 23.16 -3.03 -6.24
N ALA A 106 22.67 -3.74 -7.26
CA ALA A 106 21.31 -4.30 -7.32
C ALA A 106 21.01 -5.26 -6.15
N GLU A 107 22.01 -6.03 -5.70
CA GLU A 107 21.86 -6.92 -4.55
C GLU A 107 21.59 -6.11 -3.26
N LYS A 108 22.31 -4.99 -3.10
CA LYS A 108 22.10 -4.10 -1.95
C LYS A 108 20.75 -3.40 -2.00
N VAL A 109 20.26 -3.04 -3.18
CA VAL A 109 18.91 -2.49 -3.38
C VAL A 109 17.86 -3.52 -2.94
N SER A 110 18.00 -4.77 -3.39
CA SER A 110 17.12 -5.89 -2.99
C SER A 110 17.12 -6.11 -1.47
N GLU A 111 18.30 -6.11 -0.83
CA GLU A 111 18.44 -6.25 0.63
C GLU A 111 17.70 -5.14 1.40
N VAL A 112 17.83 -3.89 0.94
CA VAL A 112 17.20 -2.74 1.61
C VAL A 112 15.68 -2.80 1.49
N TYR A 113 15.14 -3.10 0.30
CA TYR A 113 13.68 -3.26 0.13
C TYR A 113 13.15 -4.46 0.93
N GLY A 114 13.88 -5.59 0.96
CA GLY A 114 13.51 -6.74 1.80
C GLY A 114 13.42 -6.38 3.28
N LYS A 115 14.41 -5.65 3.81
CA LYS A 115 14.41 -5.16 5.20
C LYS A 115 13.31 -4.13 5.46
N LEU A 116 13.02 -3.26 4.48
CA LEU A 116 11.91 -2.31 4.57
C LEU A 116 10.57 -3.05 4.64
N ASN A 117 10.38 -4.08 3.83
CA ASN A 117 9.17 -4.90 3.86
C ASN A 117 9.00 -5.65 5.19
N ASP A 118 10.07 -6.19 5.76
CA ASP A 118 10.04 -6.83 7.08
C ASP A 118 9.71 -5.79 8.18
N TYR A 119 10.24 -4.57 8.09
CA TYR A 119 9.89 -3.46 8.97
C TYR A 119 8.41 -3.08 8.86
N LEU A 120 7.90 -2.90 7.65
CA LEU A 120 6.49 -2.57 7.40
C LEU A 120 5.55 -3.70 7.84
N ALA A 121 5.93 -4.96 7.65
CA ALA A 121 5.17 -6.12 8.12
C ALA A 121 5.06 -6.15 9.66
N GLY A 122 5.99 -5.56 10.39
CA GLY A 122 5.92 -5.38 11.84
C GLY A 122 4.69 -4.56 12.29
N TYR A 123 4.19 -3.69 11.43
CA TYR A 123 2.97 -2.90 11.66
C TYR A 123 1.69 -3.59 11.16
N ALA A 124 1.77 -4.83 10.64
CA ALA A 124 0.62 -5.52 10.03
C ALA A 124 -0.58 -5.70 10.98
N ARG A 125 -0.37 -5.70 12.31
CA ARG A 125 -1.43 -5.76 13.32
C ARG A 125 -2.04 -4.40 13.64
N GLU A 126 -1.27 -3.33 13.53
CA GLU A 126 -1.65 -1.96 13.92
C GLU A 126 -2.12 -1.14 12.72
N VAL A 127 -1.41 -1.33 11.59
CA VAL A 127 -1.71 -0.70 10.31
C VAL A 127 -1.56 -1.79 9.25
N GLY A 128 -2.61 -2.57 9.03
CA GLY A 128 -2.61 -3.81 8.25
C GLY A 128 -2.14 -3.64 6.80
N ILE A 129 -0.83 -3.34 6.62
CA ILE A 129 -0.22 -3.34 5.29
C ILE A 129 -0.01 -4.79 4.90
N LYS A 130 -0.60 -5.18 3.78
CA LYS A 130 -0.37 -6.48 3.16
C LYS A 130 0.01 -6.27 1.71
N THR A 131 1.21 -6.67 1.37
CA THR A 131 1.68 -6.74 -0.01
C THR A 131 1.78 -8.20 -0.44
N ALA A 132 1.52 -8.49 -1.69
CA ALA A 132 1.77 -9.80 -2.28
C ALA A 132 2.28 -9.63 -3.71
N ASN A 133 3.37 -10.31 -4.02
CA ASN A 133 3.99 -10.32 -5.33
C ASN A 133 3.94 -11.73 -5.91
N SER A 134 3.54 -11.86 -7.17
CA SER A 134 3.65 -13.12 -7.91
C SER A 134 4.23 -12.90 -9.29
N VAL A 135 5.15 -13.78 -9.68
CA VAL A 135 5.77 -13.79 -11.00
C VAL A 135 5.39 -15.11 -11.68
N TRP A 136 4.70 -15.00 -12.78
CA TRP A 136 4.23 -16.11 -13.59
C TRP A 136 5.07 -16.18 -14.87
N ILE A 137 5.73 -17.30 -15.08
CA ILE A 137 6.69 -17.50 -16.16
C ILE A 137 6.20 -18.66 -17.03
N ASP A 138 6.20 -18.48 -18.35
CA ASP A 138 5.80 -19.56 -19.24
C ASP A 138 6.72 -20.77 -19.08
N ASN A 139 6.15 -21.98 -19.12
CA ASN A 139 6.86 -23.22 -18.84
C ASN A 139 7.89 -23.61 -19.91
N LYS A 140 7.93 -22.90 -21.05
CA LYS A 140 9.00 -22.99 -22.03
C LYS A 140 10.34 -22.49 -21.51
N PHE A 141 10.34 -21.69 -20.42
CA PHE A 141 11.53 -21.12 -19.78
C PHE A 141 11.82 -21.81 -18.47
N LYS A 142 13.00 -22.38 -18.33
CA LYS A 142 13.44 -23.04 -17.09
C LYS A 142 13.93 -21.98 -16.08
N VAL A 143 13.14 -21.72 -15.07
CA VAL A 143 13.47 -20.72 -14.02
C VAL A 143 14.64 -21.18 -13.15
N LYS A 144 15.60 -20.29 -12.94
CA LYS A 144 16.78 -20.55 -12.10
C LYS A 144 16.43 -20.55 -10.61
N ASN A 145 16.95 -21.52 -9.89
CA ASN A 145 16.70 -21.67 -8.44
C ASN A 145 17.20 -20.46 -7.65
N GLU A 146 18.32 -19.87 -8.04
CA GLU A 146 18.90 -18.69 -7.42
C GLU A 146 17.92 -17.51 -7.46
N PHE A 147 17.37 -17.20 -8.63
CA PHE A 147 16.34 -16.18 -8.81
C PHE A 147 15.12 -16.44 -7.91
N SER A 148 14.61 -17.67 -7.94
CA SER A 148 13.42 -18.04 -7.14
C SER A 148 13.67 -17.94 -5.65
N THR A 149 14.83 -18.41 -5.18
CA THR A 149 15.18 -18.41 -3.75
C THR A 149 15.37 -16.98 -3.24
N LYS A 150 16.13 -16.15 -3.97
CA LYS A 150 16.36 -14.77 -3.60
C LYS A 150 15.04 -13.99 -3.46
N ASN A 151 14.18 -14.05 -4.46
CA ASN A 151 12.93 -13.27 -4.45
C ASN A 151 11.89 -13.79 -3.44
N ARG A 152 11.90 -15.09 -3.12
CA ARG A 152 11.10 -15.62 -2.01
C ARG A 152 11.61 -15.14 -0.65
N ASN A 153 12.92 -15.05 -0.47
CA ASN A 153 13.52 -14.61 0.79
C ASN A 153 13.28 -13.11 1.01
N ASP A 154 13.64 -12.28 0.05
CA ASP A 154 13.64 -10.82 0.18
C ASP A 154 12.21 -10.23 0.08
N PHE A 155 11.37 -10.74 -0.83
CA PHE A 155 10.07 -10.16 -1.14
C PHE A 155 8.87 -11.07 -0.82
N LYS A 156 9.10 -12.29 -0.31
CA LYS A 156 8.06 -13.31 -0.14
C LYS A 156 7.29 -13.58 -1.44
N ALA A 157 7.94 -13.33 -2.58
CA ALA A 157 7.34 -13.44 -3.91
C ALA A 157 7.00 -14.89 -4.27
N GLU A 158 5.83 -15.09 -4.84
CA GLU A 158 5.44 -16.38 -5.40
C GLU A 158 5.93 -16.50 -6.85
N ILE A 159 6.91 -17.36 -7.09
CA ILE A 159 7.43 -17.62 -8.42
C ILE A 159 6.76 -18.90 -8.97
N ARG A 160 6.04 -18.78 -10.07
CA ARG A 160 5.21 -19.82 -10.67
C ARG A 160 5.61 -20.05 -12.13
N ASN A 161 5.81 -21.32 -12.51
CA ASN A 161 6.15 -21.72 -13.88
C ASN A 161 5.00 -22.54 -14.46
N HIS A 162 4.26 -21.98 -15.42
CA HIS A 162 3.02 -22.54 -15.95
C HIS A 162 2.85 -22.25 -17.44
N ILE A 163 1.92 -22.94 -18.11
CA ILE A 163 1.45 -22.55 -19.45
C ILE A 163 0.59 -21.28 -19.29
N LEU A 164 1.14 -20.11 -19.61
CA LEU A 164 0.47 -18.83 -19.32
C LEU A 164 -0.84 -18.65 -20.10
N ALA A 165 -0.94 -19.16 -21.32
CA ALA A 165 -2.11 -19.09 -22.18
C ALA A 165 -3.22 -20.11 -21.82
N SER A 166 -3.21 -20.69 -20.62
CA SER A 166 -4.20 -21.70 -20.23
C SER A 166 -5.26 -21.15 -19.28
N ASP A 167 -6.50 -21.66 -19.37
CA ASP A 167 -7.57 -21.36 -18.41
C ASP A 167 -7.20 -21.76 -16.98
N MET A 168 -6.40 -22.83 -16.82
CA MET A 168 -5.91 -23.23 -15.50
C MET A 168 -5.05 -22.13 -14.88
N THR A 169 -4.12 -21.55 -15.64
CA THR A 169 -3.26 -20.47 -15.14
C THR A 169 -4.05 -19.20 -14.84
N LYS A 170 -4.99 -18.81 -15.72
CA LYS A 170 -5.95 -17.72 -15.44
C LYS A 170 -6.66 -17.93 -14.10
N ASN A 171 -7.21 -19.13 -13.88
CA ASN A 171 -7.93 -19.45 -12.66
C ASN A 171 -7.00 -19.42 -11.43
N ASN A 172 -5.77 -19.91 -11.55
CA ASN A 172 -4.76 -19.85 -10.47
C ASN A 172 -4.38 -18.42 -10.13
N ILE A 173 -4.21 -17.54 -11.12
CA ILE A 173 -3.94 -16.09 -10.92
C ILE A 173 -5.13 -15.45 -10.20
N ASN A 174 -6.36 -15.68 -10.65
CA ASN A 174 -7.56 -15.16 -10.00
C ASN A 174 -7.73 -15.69 -8.58
N GLN A 175 -7.47 -16.96 -8.34
CA GLN A 175 -7.50 -17.55 -7.00
C GLN A 175 -6.43 -16.93 -6.09
N TRP A 176 -5.19 -16.77 -6.58
CA TRP A 176 -4.12 -16.10 -5.85
C TRP A 176 -4.50 -14.68 -5.46
N CYS A 177 -5.09 -13.92 -6.39
CA CYS A 177 -5.60 -12.58 -6.12
C CYS A 177 -6.67 -12.60 -5.04
N SER A 178 -7.68 -13.46 -5.16
CA SER A 178 -8.77 -13.59 -4.19
C SER A 178 -8.25 -13.92 -2.78
N GLN A 179 -7.32 -14.86 -2.66
CA GLN A 179 -6.72 -15.25 -1.38
C GLN A 179 -5.93 -14.10 -0.74
N ASN A 180 -5.19 -13.34 -1.53
CA ASN A 180 -4.38 -12.23 -1.04
C ASN A 180 -5.18 -10.97 -0.71
N THR A 181 -6.40 -10.83 -1.28
CA THR A 181 -7.33 -9.73 -1.01
C THR A 181 -8.48 -10.12 -0.07
N LYS A 182 -8.44 -11.29 0.59
CA LYS A 182 -9.52 -11.83 1.42
C LYS A 182 -10.88 -11.85 0.69
N GLY A 183 -10.86 -12.11 -0.62
CA GLY A 183 -12.05 -12.19 -1.46
C GLY A 183 -12.65 -10.85 -1.91
N SER A 184 -12.03 -9.71 -1.57
CA SER A 184 -12.50 -8.41 -2.03
C SER A 184 -12.30 -8.20 -3.54
N ILE A 185 -11.29 -8.87 -4.13
CA ILE A 185 -11.04 -8.90 -5.57
C ILE A 185 -10.96 -10.37 -6.00
N LYS A 186 -11.84 -10.79 -6.90
CA LYS A 186 -11.98 -12.21 -7.25
C LYS A 186 -11.44 -12.54 -8.67
N ASN A 187 -11.66 -11.66 -9.63
CA ASN A 187 -11.39 -11.93 -11.05
C ASN A 187 -10.63 -10.73 -11.65
N ILE A 188 -9.30 -10.85 -11.74
CA ILE A 188 -8.45 -9.85 -12.40
C ILE A 188 -8.18 -10.19 -13.86
N LEU A 189 -8.33 -11.45 -14.23
CA LEU A 189 -8.24 -11.91 -15.62
C LEU A 189 -9.59 -12.52 -16.04
N SER A 190 -10.21 -11.94 -17.05
CA SER A 190 -11.41 -12.49 -17.69
C SER A 190 -11.06 -13.56 -18.73
N GLN A 191 -9.89 -13.45 -19.37
CA GLN A 191 -9.35 -14.37 -20.37
C GLN A 191 -7.96 -14.84 -19.96
N PRO A 192 -7.46 -15.97 -20.46
CA PRO A 192 -6.06 -16.36 -20.32
C PRO A 192 -5.13 -15.27 -20.86
N LEU A 193 -3.88 -15.26 -20.38
CA LEU A 193 -2.84 -14.42 -20.97
C LEU A 193 -2.59 -14.82 -22.44
N SER A 194 -1.98 -13.93 -23.22
CA SER A 194 -1.64 -14.20 -24.61
C SER A 194 -0.76 -15.45 -24.75
N SER A 195 -0.88 -16.17 -25.87
CA SER A 195 0.02 -17.27 -26.24
C SER A 195 1.50 -16.86 -26.34
N GLU A 196 1.75 -15.57 -26.54
CA GLU A 196 3.08 -14.99 -26.64
C GLU A 196 3.61 -14.50 -25.29
N ALA A 197 2.79 -14.58 -24.22
CA ALA A 197 3.20 -14.14 -22.89
C ALA A 197 4.32 -15.04 -22.35
N LYS A 198 5.37 -14.39 -21.81
CA LYS A 198 6.56 -15.06 -21.28
C LYS A 198 6.72 -14.84 -19.78
N ILE A 199 6.61 -13.57 -19.31
CA ILE A 199 6.60 -13.22 -17.90
C ILE A 199 5.41 -12.31 -17.65
N ALA A 200 4.57 -12.66 -16.66
CA ALA A 200 3.53 -11.78 -16.12
C ALA A 200 3.75 -11.59 -14.62
N LEU A 201 3.75 -10.35 -14.16
CA LEU A 201 3.93 -9.99 -12.77
C LEU A 201 2.66 -9.34 -12.25
N PHE A 202 2.14 -9.89 -11.14
CA PHE A 202 0.99 -9.34 -10.43
C PHE A 202 1.39 -8.91 -9.03
N ASN A 203 1.03 -7.69 -8.72
CA ASN A 203 1.26 -7.07 -7.43
C ASN A 203 -0.08 -6.69 -6.80
N ILE A 204 -0.26 -7.05 -5.54
CA ILE A 204 -1.44 -6.70 -4.76
C ILE A 204 -0.99 -5.94 -3.54
N VAL A 205 -1.70 -4.86 -3.23
CA VAL A 205 -1.49 -4.12 -2.02
C VAL A 205 -2.81 -3.74 -1.37
N CYS A 206 -2.91 -4.06 -0.08
CA CYS A 206 -4.01 -3.68 0.79
C CYS A 206 -3.44 -2.90 1.98
N PHE A 207 -4.19 -1.92 2.44
CA PHE A 207 -3.83 -1.09 3.58
C PHE A 207 -5.04 -0.91 4.49
N ASN A 208 -4.90 -1.28 5.76
CA ASN A 208 -5.95 -1.24 6.77
C ASN A 208 -5.51 -0.35 7.94
N GLY A 209 -5.21 0.92 7.67
CA GLY A 209 -4.74 1.86 8.68
C GLY A 209 -5.88 2.37 9.57
N THR A 210 -5.74 2.27 10.89
CA THR A 210 -6.63 2.93 11.84
C THR A 210 -6.20 4.38 12.03
N TRP A 211 -7.15 5.34 11.93
CA TRP A 211 -6.88 6.73 12.23
C TRP A 211 -6.35 6.91 13.66
N ASN A 212 -5.45 7.85 13.88
CA ASN A 212 -5.00 8.16 15.23
C ASN A 212 -6.19 8.62 16.11
N ASN A 213 -7.06 9.42 15.54
CA ASN A 213 -8.34 9.79 16.10
C ASN A 213 -9.45 9.38 15.13
N VAL A 214 -10.36 8.52 15.59
CA VAL A 214 -11.44 7.99 14.74
C VAL A 214 -12.57 8.99 14.63
N PHE A 215 -13.21 9.00 13.46
CA PHE A 215 -14.45 9.76 13.27
C PHE A 215 -15.61 9.09 14.00
N GLU A 216 -16.58 9.87 14.45
CA GLU A 216 -17.80 9.35 15.04
C GLU A 216 -18.82 9.01 13.96
N GLU A 217 -19.38 7.79 14.03
CA GLU A 217 -20.33 7.30 13.01
C GLU A 217 -21.66 8.08 13.03
N ASP A 218 -22.09 8.57 14.18
CA ASP A 218 -23.34 9.28 14.39
C ASP A 218 -23.37 10.72 13.86
N VAL A 219 -22.20 11.32 13.60
CA VAL A 219 -22.09 12.64 12.93
C VAL A 219 -21.80 12.53 11.43
N THR A 220 -21.58 11.32 10.90
CA THR A 220 -21.44 11.09 9.46
C THR A 220 -22.77 11.33 8.76
N ARG A 221 -22.79 12.19 7.75
CA ARG A 221 -24.02 12.60 7.06
C ARG A 221 -23.87 12.69 5.54
N PRO A 222 -24.96 12.56 4.77
CA PRO A 222 -24.92 12.75 3.33
C PRO A 222 -24.59 14.21 2.97
N MET A 223 -23.57 14.42 2.11
CA MET A 223 -23.20 15.72 1.54
C MET A 223 -22.92 15.59 0.04
N ASP A 224 -22.92 16.73 -0.67
CA ASP A 224 -22.57 16.75 -2.08
C ASP A 224 -21.05 16.72 -2.25
N PHE A 225 -20.57 15.86 -3.14
CA PHE A 225 -19.23 15.90 -3.72
C PHE A 225 -19.36 16.35 -5.17
N THR A 226 -18.67 17.42 -5.55
CA THR A 226 -18.62 17.91 -6.94
C THR A 226 -17.52 17.16 -7.67
N ASN A 227 -17.90 16.31 -8.63
CA ASN A 227 -16.98 15.52 -9.45
C ASN A 227 -16.19 16.40 -10.44
N ALA A 228 -15.13 15.85 -11.04
CA ALA A 228 -14.28 16.57 -12.00
C ALA A 228 -15.05 17.06 -13.24
N ASP A 229 -16.10 16.35 -13.65
CA ASP A 229 -17.00 16.72 -14.75
C ASP A 229 -18.09 17.75 -14.36
N GLY A 230 -18.06 18.24 -13.12
CA GLY A 230 -19.04 19.17 -12.57
C GLY A 230 -20.34 18.52 -12.06
N SER A 231 -20.55 17.24 -12.27
CA SER A 231 -21.68 16.51 -11.71
C SER A 231 -21.56 16.40 -10.19
N LYS A 232 -22.67 16.09 -9.51
CA LYS A 232 -22.69 15.93 -8.05
C LYS A 232 -23.05 14.52 -7.66
N SER A 233 -22.27 13.95 -6.74
CA SER A 233 -22.54 12.68 -6.08
C SER A 233 -22.91 12.90 -4.62
N LYS A 234 -23.88 12.16 -4.09
CA LYS A 234 -24.15 12.11 -2.64
C LYS A 234 -23.21 11.13 -1.99
N VAL A 235 -22.38 11.61 -1.09
CA VAL A 235 -21.40 10.82 -0.35
C VAL A 235 -21.66 10.89 1.16
N MET A 236 -21.33 9.86 1.88
CA MET A 236 -21.33 9.89 3.34
C MET A 236 -20.08 10.63 3.81
N MET A 237 -20.27 11.84 4.34
CA MET A 237 -19.20 12.71 4.79
C MET A 237 -18.97 12.52 6.29
N MET A 238 -17.82 11.97 6.65
CA MET A 238 -17.33 11.83 8.03
C MET A 238 -16.86 13.18 8.53
N GLN A 239 -17.16 13.51 9.78
CA GLN A 239 -16.85 14.80 10.38
C GLN A 239 -16.03 14.65 11.65
N GLN A 240 -15.03 15.50 11.82
CA GLN A 240 -14.19 15.54 13.02
C GLN A 240 -13.60 16.93 13.23
N GLU A 241 -13.45 17.33 14.50
CA GLU A 241 -12.67 18.51 14.88
C GLU A 241 -11.48 18.04 15.73
N ASP A 242 -10.26 18.34 15.28
CA ASP A 242 -9.02 17.95 15.96
C ASP A 242 -7.86 18.83 15.48
N HIS A 243 -6.68 18.62 16.06
CA HIS A 243 -5.44 19.26 15.67
C HIS A 243 -4.72 18.47 14.57
N TYR A 244 -4.40 19.15 13.46
CA TYR A 244 -3.72 18.59 12.31
C TYR A 244 -2.62 19.50 11.80
N GLN A 245 -1.63 18.92 11.13
CA GLN A 245 -0.62 19.64 10.39
C GLN A 245 -1.20 20.13 9.05
N VAL A 246 -1.27 21.46 8.87
CA VAL A 246 -1.80 22.12 7.68
C VAL A 246 -0.75 23.02 7.05
N TYR A 247 -0.70 23.04 5.72
CA TYR A 247 -0.04 24.07 4.94
C TYR A 247 -1.10 24.78 4.10
N GLU A 248 -1.25 26.08 4.31
CA GLU A 248 -2.13 26.95 3.51
C GLU A 248 -1.33 27.44 2.31
N GLY A 249 -1.73 26.99 1.12
CA GLY A 249 -1.08 27.32 -0.14
C GLY A 249 -1.81 28.40 -0.92
N GLU A 250 -1.27 28.81 -2.05
CA GLU A 250 -1.89 29.84 -2.89
C GLU A 250 -3.10 29.30 -3.67
N LYS A 251 -3.02 28.03 -4.15
CA LYS A 251 -4.07 27.40 -4.98
C LYS A 251 -4.62 26.11 -4.37
N MET A 252 -3.87 25.48 -3.49
CA MET A 252 -4.31 24.28 -2.79
C MET A 252 -3.64 24.18 -1.42
N ASP A 253 -4.36 23.60 -0.48
CA ASP A 253 -3.91 23.33 0.87
C ASP A 253 -3.45 21.89 1.02
N LEU A 254 -2.54 21.65 1.98
CA LEU A 254 -2.14 20.32 2.40
C LEU A 254 -2.61 20.07 3.82
N LEU A 255 -3.34 19.00 4.04
CA LEU A 255 -3.69 18.45 5.35
C LEU A 255 -3.00 17.11 5.56
N ARG A 256 -2.42 16.89 6.75
CA ARG A 256 -1.80 15.63 7.12
C ARG A 256 -2.57 14.96 8.25
N ILE A 257 -3.19 13.82 7.96
CA ILE A 257 -3.97 13.01 8.91
C ILE A 257 -3.12 11.83 9.37
N PRO A 258 -2.77 11.71 10.67
CA PRO A 258 -1.98 10.61 11.17
C PRO A 258 -2.83 9.34 11.30
N TYR A 259 -2.29 8.23 10.85
CA TYR A 259 -2.71 6.91 11.29
C TYR A 259 -2.09 6.59 12.65
N LEU A 260 -2.60 5.57 13.30
CA LEU A 260 -2.26 5.20 14.67
C LEU A 260 -0.77 5.39 15.02
N LYS A 261 -0.50 6.14 16.08
CA LYS A 261 0.84 6.50 16.60
C LYS A 261 1.69 7.37 15.67
N GLY A 262 1.15 7.90 14.56
CA GLY A 262 1.87 8.81 13.66
C GLY A 262 3.02 8.18 12.87
N ASN A 263 3.03 6.85 12.72
CA ASN A 263 4.03 6.16 11.88
C ASN A 263 3.70 6.28 10.39
N PHE A 264 2.44 6.53 10.07
CA PHE A 264 1.94 6.76 8.71
C PHE A 264 1.05 7.99 8.68
N TYR A 265 1.03 8.66 7.54
CA TYR A 265 0.18 9.82 7.31
C TYR A 265 -0.55 9.69 5.97
N MET A 266 -1.84 10.01 5.98
CA MET A 266 -2.52 10.42 4.76
C MET A 266 -2.30 11.92 4.58
N GLU A 267 -1.74 12.30 3.46
CA GLU A 267 -1.45 13.68 3.07
C GLU A 267 -2.42 14.03 1.94
N ILE A 268 -3.29 15.04 2.17
CA ILE A 268 -4.37 15.41 1.26
C ILE A 268 -4.05 16.79 0.70
N TYR A 269 -3.97 16.87 -0.62
CA TYR A 269 -3.74 18.10 -1.38
C TYR A 269 -5.06 18.50 -2.01
N LEU A 270 -5.74 19.48 -1.43
CA LEU A 270 -7.07 19.92 -1.82
C LEU A 270 -6.99 21.28 -2.52
N PRO A 271 -7.27 21.37 -3.84
CA PRO A 271 -7.36 22.65 -4.53
C PRO A 271 -8.40 23.56 -3.89
N HIS A 272 -8.17 24.87 -3.90
CA HIS A 272 -9.17 25.84 -3.45
C HIS A 272 -10.45 25.76 -4.30
N LYS A 273 -11.55 26.26 -3.74
CA LYS A 273 -12.83 26.28 -4.47
C LYS A 273 -12.71 27.13 -5.74
N GLY A 274 -12.99 26.52 -6.89
CA GLY A 274 -12.84 27.13 -8.22
C GLY A 274 -11.52 26.79 -8.93
N GLU A 275 -10.53 26.23 -8.21
CA GLU A 275 -9.31 25.73 -8.84
C GLU A 275 -9.51 24.29 -9.36
N ASN A 276 -8.84 23.98 -10.47
CA ASN A 276 -8.87 22.63 -11.07
C ASN A 276 -7.71 21.79 -10.53
N LEU A 277 -7.99 20.53 -10.13
CA LEU A 277 -6.98 19.63 -9.60
C LEU A 277 -5.84 19.35 -10.59
N ASP A 278 -6.16 19.09 -11.86
CA ASP A 278 -5.15 18.76 -12.86
C ASP A 278 -4.26 19.95 -13.18
N ASP A 279 -4.80 21.18 -13.13
CA ASP A 279 -4.01 22.41 -13.28
C ASP A 279 -3.09 22.63 -12.08
N CYS A 280 -3.54 22.39 -10.86
CA CYS A 280 -2.73 22.45 -9.65
C CYS A 280 -1.62 21.38 -9.67
N MET A 281 -1.90 20.21 -10.23
CA MET A 281 -0.96 19.08 -10.27
C MET A 281 -0.06 19.04 -11.50
N ARG A 282 -0.27 19.91 -12.53
CA ARG A 282 0.46 19.88 -13.82
C ARG A 282 1.98 19.89 -13.67
N ASN A 283 2.52 20.59 -12.69
CA ASN A 283 3.95 20.66 -12.42
C ASN A 283 4.26 20.21 -10.99
N PHE A 284 3.34 19.49 -10.37
CA PHE A 284 3.52 19.04 -8.98
C PHE A 284 4.58 17.95 -8.92
N SER A 285 5.65 18.24 -8.22
CA SER A 285 6.84 17.41 -8.15
C SER A 285 7.16 17.06 -6.69
N LYS A 286 8.02 16.07 -6.51
CA LYS A 286 8.63 15.74 -5.22
C LYS A 286 9.19 16.98 -4.50
N LYS A 287 9.76 17.96 -5.23
CA LYS A 287 10.30 19.18 -4.63
C LYS A 287 9.20 20.01 -3.98
N GLN A 288 8.09 20.25 -4.71
CA GLN A 288 6.95 21.00 -4.19
C GLN A 288 6.28 20.28 -3.03
N ASP A 289 6.04 18.96 -3.15
CA ASP A 289 5.56 18.12 -2.05
C ASP A 289 6.42 18.30 -0.79
N THR A 290 7.74 18.16 -0.93
CA THR A 290 8.67 18.30 0.18
C THR A 290 8.63 19.71 0.81
N GLN A 291 8.48 20.77 -0.01
CA GLN A 291 8.37 22.14 0.46
C GLN A 291 7.08 22.36 1.24
N MET A 292 5.93 21.89 0.72
CA MET A 292 4.64 22.01 1.40
C MET A 292 4.68 21.29 2.75
N ARG A 293 5.12 20.03 2.80
CA ARG A 293 5.22 19.25 4.04
C ARG A 293 6.13 19.88 5.10
N LYS A 294 7.24 20.51 4.71
CA LYS A 294 8.14 21.21 5.64
C LYS A 294 7.56 22.49 6.22
N ARG A 295 6.55 23.06 5.56
CA ARG A 295 5.92 24.32 5.95
C ARG A 295 4.57 24.13 6.64
N THR A 296 4.19 22.89 6.93
CA THR A 296 2.98 22.62 7.71
C THR A 296 3.15 23.14 9.14
N SER A 297 2.07 23.66 9.72
CA SER A 297 1.95 24.06 11.13
C SER A 297 0.70 23.43 11.75
N ASP A 298 0.67 23.39 13.07
CA ASP A 298 -0.45 22.83 13.82
C ASP A 298 -1.66 23.76 13.78
N HIS A 299 -2.82 23.24 13.40
CA HIS A 299 -4.08 23.98 13.34
C HIS A 299 -5.19 23.15 13.97
N LYS A 300 -6.11 23.83 14.68
CA LYS A 300 -7.41 23.26 15.00
C LYS A 300 -8.24 23.24 13.72
N VAL A 301 -8.63 22.04 13.24
CA VAL A 301 -9.28 21.82 11.94
C VAL A 301 -10.65 21.21 12.15
N ALA A 302 -11.67 21.78 11.50
CA ALA A 302 -12.95 21.15 11.27
C ALA A 302 -12.86 20.40 9.91
N LEU A 303 -12.73 19.09 9.98
CA LEU A 303 -12.49 18.21 8.84
C LEU A 303 -13.78 17.52 8.40
N ASP A 304 -14.12 17.68 7.12
CA ASP A 304 -15.12 16.87 6.42
C ASP A 304 -14.43 15.98 5.40
N MET A 305 -14.48 14.66 5.58
CA MET A 305 -13.84 13.66 4.71
C MET A 305 -14.86 12.63 4.21
N PRO A 306 -14.97 12.37 2.89
CA PRO A 306 -15.91 11.36 2.39
C PRO A 306 -15.49 9.95 2.75
N ARG A 307 -16.46 9.05 3.03
CA ARG A 307 -16.21 7.61 2.90
C ARG A 307 -15.88 7.29 1.45
N MET A 308 -14.88 6.45 1.22
CA MET A 308 -14.43 6.08 -0.12
C MET A 308 -14.15 4.59 -0.23
N ASP A 309 -14.43 4.00 -1.39
CA ASP A 309 -14.03 2.63 -1.77
C ASP A 309 -13.34 2.74 -3.15
N LEU A 310 -12.01 2.88 -3.13
CA LEU A 310 -11.20 3.11 -4.32
C LEU A 310 -10.61 1.78 -4.80
N LYS A 311 -11.04 1.35 -5.98
CA LYS A 311 -10.54 0.14 -6.64
C LYS A 311 -9.88 0.52 -7.95
N CYS A 312 -8.62 0.13 -8.11
CA CYS A 312 -7.86 0.39 -9.32
C CYS A 312 -7.16 -0.89 -9.78
N ASP A 313 -7.08 -1.04 -11.07
CA ASP A 313 -6.40 -2.12 -11.77
C ASP A 313 -5.53 -1.48 -12.85
N ASN A 314 -4.25 -1.34 -12.55
CA ASN A 314 -3.32 -0.60 -13.38
C ASN A 314 -2.36 -1.53 -14.09
N THR A 315 -2.12 -1.29 -15.38
CA THR A 315 -1.02 -1.89 -16.14
C THR A 315 0.11 -0.88 -16.29
N PHE A 316 1.36 -1.35 -16.16
CA PHE A 316 2.52 -0.46 -16.11
C PHE A 316 3.44 -0.56 -17.32
N ASN A 317 3.13 -1.40 -18.30
CA ASN A 317 3.99 -1.59 -19.46
C ASN A 317 4.27 -0.26 -20.19
N GLU A 318 3.24 0.46 -20.58
CA GLU A 318 3.40 1.72 -21.31
C GLU A 318 3.95 2.86 -20.43
N PRO A 319 3.51 3.04 -19.15
CA PRO A 319 4.15 3.97 -18.23
C PRO A 319 5.65 3.73 -18.07
N LEU A 320 6.07 2.48 -17.90
CA LEU A 320 7.50 2.14 -17.73
C LEU A 320 8.30 2.34 -19.02
N LYS A 321 7.74 2.02 -20.19
CA LYS A 321 8.35 2.34 -21.48
C LYS A 321 8.53 3.85 -21.68
N ALA A 322 7.53 4.66 -21.28
CA ALA A 322 7.62 6.12 -21.31
C ALA A 322 8.66 6.67 -20.32
N MET A 323 9.10 5.86 -19.35
CA MET A 323 10.20 6.13 -18.43
C MET A 323 11.52 5.45 -18.89
N GLU A 324 11.62 5.13 -20.19
CA GLU A 324 12.82 4.56 -20.86
C GLU A 324 13.15 3.10 -20.46
N MET A 325 12.26 2.37 -19.80
CA MET A 325 12.39 0.94 -19.56
C MET A 325 11.80 0.16 -20.75
N THR A 326 12.51 0.05 -21.86
CA THR A 326 12.03 -0.52 -23.11
C THR A 326 12.48 -1.96 -23.33
N ASP A 327 13.75 -2.27 -23.06
CA ASP A 327 14.36 -3.56 -23.36
C ASP A 327 13.65 -4.71 -22.63
N ALA A 328 13.26 -4.49 -21.37
CA ALA A 328 12.56 -5.50 -20.59
C ALA A 328 11.29 -6.06 -21.26
N PHE A 329 10.65 -5.28 -22.15
CA PHE A 329 9.43 -5.65 -22.87
C PHE A 329 9.66 -6.08 -24.32
N SER A 330 10.90 -6.16 -24.76
CA SER A 330 11.29 -6.43 -26.15
C SER A 330 12.03 -7.77 -26.31
N LEU A 331 12.53 -8.03 -27.52
CA LEU A 331 13.41 -9.17 -27.78
C LEU A 331 14.85 -8.92 -27.27
N GLU A 332 15.19 -7.68 -26.96
CA GLU A 332 16.50 -7.28 -26.43
C GLU A 332 16.60 -7.51 -24.89
N ALA A 333 15.52 -8.02 -24.29
CA ALA A 333 15.47 -8.30 -22.84
C ALA A 333 16.56 -9.27 -22.41
N ASP A 334 17.37 -8.87 -21.43
CA ASP A 334 18.34 -9.77 -20.79
C ASP A 334 17.91 -10.11 -19.37
N PHE A 335 17.06 -11.14 -19.28
CA PHE A 335 16.69 -11.82 -18.02
C PHE A 335 17.40 -13.18 -17.88
N SER A 336 18.64 -13.26 -18.36
CA SER A 336 19.46 -14.47 -18.26
C SER A 336 19.75 -14.89 -16.81
N GLY A 337 19.59 -13.99 -15.82
CA GLY A 337 19.61 -14.34 -14.40
C GLY A 337 18.33 -15.02 -13.91
N LEU A 338 17.19 -14.79 -14.58
CA LEU A 338 15.90 -15.42 -14.27
C LEU A 338 15.79 -16.82 -14.89
N ALA A 339 16.07 -16.95 -16.19
CA ALA A 339 15.96 -18.20 -16.91
C ALA A 339 16.98 -18.26 -18.08
N ASP A 340 17.28 -19.46 -18.54
CA ASP A 340 18.05 -19.64 -19.74
C ASP A 340 17.38 -19.06 -20.96
N ASN A 341 17.57 -18.73 -22.01
CA ASN A 341 16.80 -18.16 -23.14
C ASN A 341 16.08 -16.81 -22.85
N SER A 342 16.43 -16.15 -21.77
CA SER A 342 16.06 -14.75 -21.46
C SER A 342 14.66 -14.30 -21.93
N PRO A 343 13.58 -14.64 -21.22
CA PRO A 343 12.22 -14.22 -21.61
C PRO A 343 12.01 -12.72 -21.38
N SER A 344 11.23 -12.05 -22.23
CA SER A 344 10.80 -10.67 -21.99
C SER A 344 9.57 -10.59 -21.08
N VAL A 345 9.37 -9.44 -20.44
CA VAL A 345 8.16 -9.14 -19.64
C VAL A 345 6.98 -8.88 -20.59
N SER A 346 5.86 -9.54 -20.31
CA SER A 346 4.62 -9.38 -21.09
C SER A 346 3.61 -8.48 -20.37
N ASP A 347 3.53 -8.55 -19.03
CA ASP A 347 2.57 -7.77 -18.25
C ASP A 347 3.12 -7.47 -16.84
N ILE A 348 2.98 -6.22 -16.41
CA ILE A 348 3.17 -5.78 -15.03
C ILE A 348 1.88 -5.12 -14.59
N ARG A 349 1.20 -5.71 -13.59
CA ARG A 349 -0.13 -5.30 -13.19
C ARG A 349 -0.23 -5.15 -11.67
N GLN A 350 -0.87 -4.07 -11.23
CA GLN A 350 -1.09 -3.78 -9.83
C GLN A 350 -2.57 -3.60 -9.54
N ILE A 351 -3.04 -4.34 -8.55
CA ILE A 351 -4.42 -4.31 -8.10
C ILE A 351 -4.48 -3.66 -6.72
N ILE A 352 -5.26 -2.60 -6.61
CA ILE A 352 -5.43 -1.81 -5.39
C ILE A 352 -6.89 -1.84 -4.97
N ASN A 353 -7.10 -2.00 -3.67
CA ASN A 353 -8.38 -1.77 -3.01
C ASN A 353 -8.14 -0.99 -1.72
N LEU A 354 -8.58 0.27 -1.68
CA LEU A 354 -8.50 1.16 -0.52
C LEU A 354 -9.90 1.59 -0.11
N LYS A 355 -10.28 1.27 1.12
CA LYS A 355 -11.57 1.66 1.66
C LYS A 355 -11.38 2.55 2.88
N PHE A 356 -11.86 3.78 2.81
CA PHE A 356 -11.79 4.77 3.88
C PHE A 356 -13.12 4.88 4.61
N CYS A 357 -13.08 4.71 5.92
CA CYS A 357 -14.23 4.79 6.81
C CYS A 357 -13.85 5.48 8.13
N GLU A 358 -14.79 5.61 9.05
CA GLU A 358 -14.61 6.33 10.32
C GLU A 358 -13.48 5.79 11.18
N LYS A 359 -13.26 4.49 11.16
CA LYS A 359 -12.19 3.83 11.94
C LYS A 359 -10.82 3.97 11.28
N GLY A 360 -10.80 4.28 10.00
CA GLY A 360 -9.60 4.32 9.19
C GLY A 360 -9.78 3.67 7.83
N THR A 361 -8.69 3.17 7.27
CA THR A 361 -8.71 2.40 6.05
C THR A 361 -8.91 0.92 6.43
N ASP A 362 -10.11 0.37 6.25
CA ASP A 362 -10.53 -1.02 6.58
C ASP A 362 -10.29 -1.49 8.05
N ALA A 363 -10.28 -0.58 9.04
CA ALA A 363 -9.94 -0.88 10.42
C ALA A 363 -11.10 -1.50 11.24
N VAL A 364 -10.76 -2.34 12.23
CA VAL A 364 -11.75 -3.14 12.98
C VAL A 364 -12.07 -2.58 14.35
N SER A 365 -11.19 -1.84 15.04
CA SER A 365 -11.49 -1.21 16.34
C SER A 365 -10.43 -0.20 16.80
N SER A 366 -10.84 0.85 17.50
CA SER A 366 -9.96 1.86 18.12
C SER A 366 -10.59 2.44 19.37
N SER A 367 -9.76 3.06 20.23
CA SER A 367 -10.18 3.75 21.45
C SER A 367 -10.39 5.24 21.19
N LYS A 368 -11.43 5.83 21.80
CA LYS A 368 -11.71 7.28 21.75
C LYS A 368 -10.77 8.05 22.67
N LYS A 369 -10.31 9.23 22.24
CA LYS A 369 -9.70 10.23 23.15
C LYS A 369 -10.79 11.04 23.83
N PRO A 370 -10.69 11.38 25.13
CA PRO A 370 -11.64 12.28 25.76
C PRO A 370 -11.50 13.70 25.20
N PHE A 371 -12.64 14.35 24.99
CA PHE A 371 -12.73 15.74 24.55
C PHE A 371 -12.29 16.69 25.69
N ASN A 372 -11.39 17.63 25.43
CA ASN A 372 -10.97 18.67 26.36
C ASN A 372 -11.79 19.94 26.13
N SER A 373 -12.57 20.34 27.14
CA SER A 373 -13.50 21.48 27.06
C SER A 373 -12.85 22.89 27.09
N GLU A 374 -11.54 22.98 27.25
CA GLU A 374 -10.83 24.31 27.41
C GLU A 374 -10.45 24.98 26.09
N GLU A 375 -10.63 24.32 24.91
CA GLU A 375 -10.21 24.84 23.60
C GLU A 375 -11.29 25.58 22.80
N MET A 376 -12.34 26.07 23.44
CA MET A 376 -13.53 26.65 22.76
C MET A 376 -13.33 28.03 22.11
N THR A 377 -12.16 28.66 22.18
CA THR A 377 -11.99 30.07 21.75
C THR A 377 -11.33 30.27 20.39
N VAL A 378 -10.74 29.26 19.79
CA VAL A 378 -10.06 29.37 18.48
C VAL A 378 -10.98 28.91 17.36
N LYS A 379 -11.24 29.79 16.38
CA LYS A 379 -12.00 29.43 15.18
C LYS A 379 -11.23 28.37 14.39
N PRO A 380 -11.83 27.19 14.07
CA PRO A 380 -11.14 26.14 13.36
C PRO A 380 -10.88 26.52 11.89
N PHE A 381 -9.80 25.96 11.33
CA PHE A 381 -9.57 25.93 9.90
C PHE A 381 -10.53 24.91 9.28
N PHE A 382 -11.35 25.33 8.30
CA PHE A 382 -12.31 24.44 7.65
C PHE A 382 -11.68 23.71 6.48
N PHE A 383 -11.64 22.37 6.55
CA PHE A 383 -11.11 21.53 5.47
C PHE A 383 -12.18 20.53 5.00
N THR A 384 -12.90 20.89 3.95
CA THR A 384 -14.02 20.09 3.42
C THR A 384 -13.64 19.45 2.09
N MET A 385 -13.49 18.12 2.09
CA MET A 385 -13.11 17.30 0.92
C MET A 385 -14.33 16.97 0.06
N ASN A 386 -14.95 18.01 -0.57
CA ASN A 386 -16.17 17.90 -1.36
C ASN A 386 -15.95 18.14 -2.86
N ARG A 387 -14.72 18.02 -3.33
CA ARG A 387 -14.29 18.25 -4.71
C ARG A 387 -13.01 17.43 -5.00
N PRO A 388 -12.57 17.29 -6.26
CA PRO A 388 -11.39 16.53 -6.62
C PRO A 388 -10.15 16.91 -5.82
N PHE A 389 -9.38 15.90 -5.38
CA PHE A 389 -8.16 16.08 -4.59
C PHE A 389 -7.11 15.02 -4.95
N PHE A 390 -5.86 15.33 -4.64
CA PHE A 390 -4.77 14.39 -4.68
C PHE A 390 -4.41 13.95 -3.26
N PHE A 391 -3.96 12.70 -3.09
CA PHE A 391 -3.49 12.22 -1.79
C PHE A 391 -2.25 11.33 -1.91
N THR A 392 -1.49 11.26 -0.81
CA THR A 392 -0.48 10.22 -0.59
C THR A 392 -0.71 9.54 0.75
N ILE A 393 -0.35 8.25 0.85
CA ILE A 393 -0.15 7.57 2.14
C ILE A 393 1.33 7.27 2.26
N ARG A 394 1.95 7.77 3.31
CA ARG A 394 3.41 7.75 3.47
C ARG A 394 3.84 7.19 4.82
N GLU A 395 4.91 6.40 4.82
CA GLU A 395 5.58 5.99 6.05
C GLU A 395 6.49 7.12 6.54
N HIS A 396 6.48 7.37 7.85
CA HIS A 396 7.09 8.58 8.44
C HIS A 396 8.62 8.56 8.45
N LYS A 397 9.25 7.43 8.80
CA LYS A 397 10.71 7.33 9.00
C LYS A 397 11.48 7.25 7.69
N SER A 398 11.04 6.38 6.79
CA SER A 398 11.66 6.20 5.47
C SER A 398 11.24 7.30 4.49
N GLY A 399 10.04 7.83 4.65
CA GLY A 399 9.44 8.77 3.72
C GLY A 399 8.92 8.14 2.43
N VAL A 400 8.95 6.81 2.30
CA VAL A 400 8.43 6.11 1.11
C VAL A 400 6.93 6.30 0.95
N ILE A 401 6.49 6.32 -0.30
CA ILE A 401 5.08 6.47 -0.65
C ILE A 401 4.45 5.09 -0.84
N LEU A 402 3.58 4.70 0.10
CA LEU A 402 2.81 3.46 -0.02
C LEU A 402 1.73 3.57 -1.08
N PHE A 403 1.01 4.69 -1.10
CA PHE A 403 -0.04 4.97 -2.08
C PHE A 403 -0.02 6.43 -2.48
N MET A 404 -0.40 6.68 -3.70
CA MET A 404 -0.73 8.02 -4.17
C MET A 404 -1.86 7.95 -5.20
N GLY A 405 -2.72 8.97 -5.22
CA GLY A 405 -3.86 8.95 -6.13
C GLY A 405 -4.56 10.28 -6.28
N LYS A 406 -5.27 10.40 -7.40
CA LYS A 406 -6.26 11.46 -7.65
C LYS A 406 -7.66 10.88 -7.49
N VAL A 407 -8.46 11.52 -6.66
CA VAL A 407 -9.90 11.25 -6.53
C VAL A 407 -10.63 12.32 -7.31
N ARG A 408 -11.22 11.95 -8.42
CA ARG A 408 -11.93 12.86 -9.35
C ARG A 408 -13.44 12.69 -9.27
N LYS A 409 -13.87 11.49 -8.83
CA LYS A 409 -15.30 11.14 -8.77
C LYS A 409 -15.57 10.19 -7.59
N LEU A 410 -16.69 10.41 -6.91
CA LEU A 410 -17.19 9.54 -5.83
C LEU A 410 -18.66 9.17 -6.04
#